data_61e8a5b0306ba575a025bb8984e02ea6
#
_entry.id   61e8a5b0306ba575a025bb8984e02ea6
#
_cell.length_a   1.000
_cell.length_b   1.000
_cell.length_c   1.000
_cell.angle_alpha   90.00
_cell.angle_beta   90.00
_cell.angle_gamma   90.00
#
_symmetry.space_group_name_H-M   'P 1'
#
loop_
_entity.id
_entity.type
_entity.pdbx_description
1 polymer ?
#
loop_
_entity_poly.entity_id
_entity_poly.type
_entity_poly.pdbx_seq_one_letter_code
_entity_poly.pdbx_strand_id
1 'polypeptide(L)'
;MSKYVIKNAWRENVTDFLKRKGFTGPPRYYIRQIILDTLTNMAKKDERICFIGADFPGELPYVSEGIPLNRVINLGIAESNVITVASGWANEGYIPVIMSMGWLYGRAYNQIFQSIGIDNHNVKLLGYARAWAGGGASHHDINDIGFMRSIPQMLILAPADDVELEKALIASLKYHGSVYLRIIGVPTVNLFERNYPYQLGKAITVRDGDDASIISYGLMLWRSLEASDILAEEGINVRVINMNTIKPLDENIIIKAAKETGTIVTAEDHTILTGVGEAVTRVLAKNYPVPVEMVGVRDLYSQSTMDRLGGWEILEKAYHLTAEDVAAATRTAIKRKSK
;
A
#
# COMPACT_ATOMS: atom_id res chain seq x y z
N MET A 1 -2.21 20.96 16.26
CA MET A 1 -0.94 20.42 15.76
C MET A 1 -1.03 18.89 15.80
N SER A 2 -0.83 18.21 14.68
CA SER A 2 -0.82 16.74 14.64
C SER A 2 0.21 16.21 15.64
N LYS A 3 -0.18 15.19 16.41
CA LYS A 3 0.66 14.54 17.43
C LYS A 3 1.83 13.75 16.82
N TYR A 4 1.84 13.61 15.49
CA TYR A 4 2.78 12.82 14.72
C TYR A 4 3.64 13.73 13.85
N VAL A 5 4.93 13.77 14.14
CA VAL A 5 5.88 14.60 13.40
C VAL A 5 6.12 13.97 12.04
N ILE A 6 5.51 14.53 11.01
CA ILE A 6 5.99 14.33 9.65
C ILE A 6 7.30 15.06 9.54
N LYS A 7 8.36 14.36 9.18
CA LYS A 7 9.67 14.98 8.97
C LYS A 7 9.57 16.05 7.90
N ASN A 8 10.21 17.18 8.09
CA ASN A 8 10.43 18.17 7.03
C ASN A 8 11.13 17.55 5.79
N ALA A 9 11.74 16.37 5.96
CA ALA A 9 12.38 15.58 4.90
C ALA A 9 11.42 15.03 3.83
N TRP A 10 10.09 15.02 4.03
CA TRP A 10 9.17 14.59 2.97
C TRP A 10 9.19 15.50 1.73
N ARG A 11 9.70 16.72 1.88
CA ARG A 11 9.96 17.66 0.77
C ARG A 11 11.27 17.40 0.07
N GLU A 12 12.08 16.49 0.58
CA GLU A 12 13.34 16.09 -0.02
C GLU A 12 13.09 15.20 -1.24
N ASN A 13 13.79 15.47 -2.31
CA ASN A 13 13.76 14.59 -3.48
C ASN A 13 14.27 13.19 -3.09
N VAL A 14 13.61 12.15 -3.60
CA VAL A 14 13.92 10.73 -3.31
C VAL A 14 15.40 10.40 -3.54
N THR A 15 16.00 10.93 -4.60
CA THR A 15 17.42 10.68 -4.92
C THR A 15 18.35 11.25 -3.86
N ASP A 16 18.08 12.45 -3.37
CA ASP A 16 18.87 13.11 -2.33
C ASP A 16 18.66 12.43 -0.97
N PHE A 17 17.44 12.01 -0.69
CA PHE A 17 17.12 11.17 0.47
C PHE A 17 17.94 9.88 0.48
N LEU A 18 17.98 9.13 -0.62
CA LEU A 18 18.73 7.87 -0.72
C LEU A 18 20.23 8.08 -0.58
N LYS A 19 20.79 9.14 -1.20
CA LYS A 19 22.21 9.53 -1.04
C LYS A 19 22.54 9.83 0.42
N ARG A 20 21.69 10.60 1.10
CA ARG A 20 21.86 10.92 2.54
C ARG A 20 21.81 9.68 3.43
N LYS A 21 21.06 8.64 3.02
CA LYS A 21 21.03 7.33 3.68
C LYS A 21 22.24 6.44 3.33
N GLY A 22 23.16 6.94 2.51
CA GLY A 22 24.34 6.17 2.07
C GLY A 22 24.03 5.08 1.06
N PHE A 23 22.83 5.12 0.45
CA PHE A 23 22.43 4.12 -0.54
C PHE A 23 22.88 4.54 -1.94
N THR A 24 23.71 3.70 -2.57
CA THR A 24 24.29 3.96 -3.90
C THR A 24 23.65 3.12 -5.01
N GLY A 25 22.77 2.19 -4.66
CA GLY A 25 22.09 1.33 -5.61
C GLY A 25 20.85 1.99 -6.25
N PRO A 26 20.25 1.33 -7.25
CA PRO A 26 18.96 1.76 -7.78
C PRO A 26 17.90 1.89 -6.67
N PRO A 27 17.13 2.97 -6.65
CA PRO A 27 16.15 3.25 -5.58
C PRO A 27 15.21 2.08 -5.23
N ARG A 28 14.79 1.30 -6.24
CA ARG A 28 13.95 0.11 -6.07
C ARG A 28 14.53 -0.97 -5.13
N TYR A 29 15.85 -1.02 -4.98
CA TYR A 29 16.51 -1.99 -4.11
C TYR A 29 16.50 -1.59 -2.64
N TYR A 30 16.27 -0.32 -2.33
CA TYR A 30 16.19 0.16 -0.96
C TYR A 30 15.00 -0.45 -0.20
N ILE A 31 13.79 -0.38 -0.76
CA ILE A 31 12.58 -1.00 -0.18
C ILE A 31 12.77 -2.51 -0.03
N ARG A 32 13.34 -3.14 -1.05
CA ARG A 32 13.65 -4.56 -1.04
C ARG A 32 14.59 -4.93 0.12
N GLN A 33 15.65 -4.15 0.35
CA GLN A 33 16.59 -4.42 1.44
C GLN A 33 15.89 -4.37 2.80
N ILE A 34 15.03 -3.38 3.04
CA ILE A 34 14.25 -3.29 4.28
C ILE A 34 13.40 -4.54 4.50
N ILE A 35 12.74 -5.01 3.46
CA ILE A 35 11.91 -6.22 3.53
C ILE A 35 12.77 -7.43 3.89
N LEU A 36 13.87 -7.64 3.18
CA LEU A 36 14.75 -8.79 3.37
C LEU A 36 15.39 -8.79 4.75
N ASP A 37 15.90 -7.65 5.22
CA ASP A 37 16.49 -7.51 6.55
C ASP A 37 15.45 -7.80 7.65
N THR A 38 14.25 -7.26 7.50
CA THR A 38 13.16 -7.47 8.46
C THR A 38 12.73 -8.93 8.49
N LEU A 39 12.50 -9.54 7.32
CA LEU A 39 12.11 -10.96 7.21
C LEU A 39 13.19 -11.89 7.77
N THR A 40 14.46 -11.66 7.43
CA THR A 40 15.59 -12.44 7.93
C THR A 40 15.70 -12.34 9.46
N ASN A 41 15.60 -11.13 10.00
CA ASN A 41 15.66 -10.92 11.46
C ASN A 41 14.49 -11.57 12.19
N MET A 42 13.30 -11.58 11.61
CA MET A 42 12.14 -12.25 12.19
C MET A 42 12.24 -13.78 12.07
N ALA A 43 12.67 -14.30 10.92
CA ALA A 43 12.82 -15.74 10.71
C ALA A 43 13.94 -16.39 11.55
N LYS A 44 14.94 -15.62 11.97
CA LYS A 44 15.94 -16.06 12.96
C LYS A 44 15.35 -16.20 14.36
N LYS A 45 14.25 -15.51 14.66
CA LYS A 45 13.57 -15.53 15.97
C LYS A 45 12.39 -16.49 16.03
N ASP A 46 11.80 -16.81 14.88
CA ASP A 46 10.65 -17.71 14.76
C ASP A 46 10.89 -18.70 13.62
N GLU A 47 11.17 -19.94 13.96
CA GLU A 47 11.48 -21.01 13.02
C GLU A 47 10.29 -21.42 12.13
N ARG A 48 9.09 -21.02 12.47
CA ARG A 48 7.90 -21.27 11.65
C ARG A 48 7.88 -20.42 10.38
N ILE A 49 8.58 -19.27 10.36
CA ILE A 49 8.62 -18.40 9.18
C ILE A 49 9.41 -19.07 8.07
N CYS A 50 8.77 -19.26 6.93
CA CYS A 50 9.36 -19.88 5.74
C CYS A 50 9.02 -19.06 4.48
N PHE A 51 9.75 -19.31 3.40
CA PHE A 51 9.70 -18.48 2.19
C PHE A 51 9.44 -19.33 0.97
N ILE A 52 8.47 -18.92 0.16
CA ILE A 52 8.12 -19.61 -1.08
C ILE A 52 8.12 -18.58 -2.22
N GLY A 53 8.87 -18.86 -3.28
CA GLY A 53 8.98 -18.02 -4.47
C GLY A 53 8.43 -18.68 -5.72
N ALA A 54 7.95 -17.82 -6.65
CA ALA A 54 7.56 -18.18 -7.99
C ALA A 54 8.54 -17.52 -8.98
N ASP A 55 9.73 -18.10 -9.11
CA ASP A 55 10.78 -17.59 -9.99
C ASP A 55 11.06 -16.07 -9.82
N PHE A 56 11.26 -15.67 -8.59
CA PHE A 56 11.65 -14.32 -8.24
C PHE A 56 13.15 -14.33 -7.87
N PRO A 57 14.05 -14.45 -8.86
CA PRO A 57 15.42 -14.93 -8.66
C PRO A 57 16.29 -13.99 -7.83
N GLY A 58 15.90 -12.76 -7.71
CA GLY A 58 16.69 -11.79 -6.95
C GLY A 58 16.40 -11.76 -5.46
N GLU A 59 15.37 -12.44 -4.95
CA GLU A 59 14.89 -12.23 -3.58
C GLU A 59 15.18 -13.41 -2.66
N LEU A 60 15.17 -14.62 -3.20
CA LEU A 60 15.51 -15.82 -2.43
C LEU A 60 16.96 -15.90 -1.93
N PRO A 61 18.00 -15.50 -2.69
CA PRO A 61 19.37 -15.59 -2.21
C PRO A 61 19.65 -14.75 -0.97
N TYR A 62 19.04 -13.58 -0.83
CA TYR A 62 19.21 -12.72 0.34
C TYR A 62 18.48 -13.25 1.56
N VAL A 63 17.32 -13.84 1.34
CA VAL A 63 16.54 -14.48 2.41
C VAL A 63 17.24 -15.74 2.91
N SER A 64 17.97 -16.47 2.04
CA SER A 64 18.72 -17.65 2.43
C SER A 64 19.96 -17.35 3.28
N GLU A 65 20.45 -16.11 3.32
CA GLU A 65 21.55 -15.73 4.19
C GLU A 65 21.17 -15.82 5.67
N GLY A 66 21.57 -16.96 6.28
CA GLY A 66 21.32 -17.25 7.69
C GLY A 66 19.95 -17.84 8.01
N ILE A 67 19.19 -18.26 7.00
CA ILE A 67 17.98 -19.06 7.12
C ILE A 67 18.27 -20.45 6.55
N PRO A 68 17.93 -21.54 7.24
CA PRO A 68 18.10 -22.90 6.71
C PRO A 68 17.39 -23.11 5.39
N LEU A 69 18.06 -23.72 4.42
CA LEU A 69 17.55 -23.95 3.07
C LEU A 69 16.23 -24.75 3.02
N ASN A 70 15.96 -25.60 4.03
CA ASN A 70 14.70 -26.32 4.14
C ASN A 70 13.49 -25.41 4.43
N ARG A 71 13.71 -24.13 4.74
CA ARG A 71 12.67 -23.10 4.93
C ARG A 71 12.54 -22.14 3.73
N VAL A 72 13.28 -22.37 2.66
CA VAL A 72 13.27 -21.52 1.46
C VAL A 72 13.10 -22.40 0.23
N ILE A 73 12.03 -22.21 -0.52
CA ILE A 73 11.77 -22.99 -1.74
C ILE A 73 11.40 -22.07 -2.90
N ASN A 74 11.96 -22.36 -4.08
CA ASN A 74 11.54 -21.74 -5.33
C ASN A 74 10.87 -22.79 -6.21
N LEU A 75 9.61 -22.56 -6.56
CA LEU A 75 8.78 -23.48 -7.35
C LEU A 75 8.76 -23.15 -8.85
N GLY A 76 9.61 -22.18 -9.29
CA GLY A 76 9.60 -21.69 -10.66
C GLY A 76 8.37 -20.80 -10.96
N ILE A 77 8.14 -20.50 -12.25
CA ILE A 77 7.02 -19.66 -12.71
C ILE A 77 5.70 -20.43 -12.54
N ALA A 78 5.20 -20.49 -11.31
CA ALA A 78 4.05 -21.31 -10.95
C ALA A 78 3.22 -20.68 -9.80
N GLU A 79 2.71 -19.47 -9.98
CA GLU A 79 2.05 -18.68 -8.95
C GLU A 79 0.92 -19.43 -8.24
N SER A 80 0.07 -20.11 -8.99
CA SER A 80 -1.02 -20.93 -8.44
C SER A 80 -0.51 -22.07 -7.55
N ASN A 81 0.59 -22.73 -7.97
CA ASN A 81 1.20 -23.81 -7.19
C ASN A 81 1.85 -23.28 -5.91
N VAL A 82 2.52 -22.11 -5.96
CA VAL A 82 3.10 -21.45 -4.78
C VAL A 82 2.03 -21.21 -3.71
N ILE A 83 0.85 -20.74 -4.09
CA ILE A 83 -0.27 -20.51 -3.16
C ILE A 83 -0.75 -21.82 -2.53
N THR A 84 -0.88 -22.87 -3.32
CA THR A 84 -1.34 -24.17 -2.82
C THR A 84 -0.32 -24.81 -1.87
N VAL A 85 0.96 -24.74 -2.20
CA VAL A 85 2.04 -25.24 -1.32
C VAL A 85 2.10 -24.43 -0.01
N ALA A 86 1.94 -23.11 -0.09
CA ALA A 86 1.90 -22.26 1.10
C ALA A 86 0.73 -22.60 2.02
N SER A 87 -0.43 -22.91 1.46
CA SER A 87 -1.58 -23.38 2.23
C SER A 87 -1.25 -24.67 2.99
N GLY A 88 -0.61 -25.65 2.32
CA GLY A 88 -0.19 -26.90 2.97
C GLY A 88 0.82 -26.65 4.11
N TRP A 89 1.80 -25.78 3.91
CA TRP A 89 2.74 -25.43 4.97
C TRP A 89 2.09 -24.69 6.14
N ALA A 90 1.11 -23.81 5.85
CA ALA A 90 0.36 -23.13 6.90
C ALA A 90 -0.48 -24.11 7.74
N ASN A 91 -1.01 -25.14 7.11
CA ASN A 91 -1.75 -26.23 7.80
C ASN A 91 -0.84 -26.99 8.77
N GLU A 92 0.43 -27.16 8.44
CA GLU A 92 1.45 -27.77 9.30
C GLU A 92 2.01 -26.80 10.39
N GLY A 93 1.43 -25.61 10.52
CA GLY A 93 1.79 -24.63 11.55
C GLY A 93 2.92 -23.66 11.18
N TYR A 94 3.43 -23.70 9.94
CA TYR A 94 4.39 -22.72 9.44
C TYR A 94 3.70 -21.38 9.12
N ILE A 95 4.54 -20.35 8.91
CA ILE A 95 4.13 -19.02 8.49
C ILE A 95 4.76 -18.73 7.11
N PRO A 96 4.14 -19.20 6.03
CA PRO A 96 4.67 -18.97 4.69
C PRO A 96 4.58 -17.50 4.32
N VAL A 97 5.71 -16.96 3.84
CA VAL A 97 5.81 -15.63 3.24
C VAL A 97 6.06 -15.80 1.75
N ILE A 98 5.18 -15.23 0.96
CA ILE A 98 5.29 -15.22 -0.50
C ILE A 98 5.52 -13.79 -0.94
N MET A 99 6.53 -13.57 -1.77
CA MET A 99 6.82 -12.26 -2.34
C MET A 99 6.68 -12.33 -3.85
N SER A 100 5.83 -11.46 -4.42
CA SER A 100 5.55 -11.43 -5.85
C SER A 100 5.09 -10.05 -6.28
N MET A 101 4.87 -9.85 -7.58
CA MET A 101 4.14 -8.68 -8.07
C MET A 101 2.66 -8.80 -7.71
N GLY A 102 2.02 -7.72 -7.32
CA GLY A 102 0.61 -7.73 -6.90
C GLY A 102 -0.32 -8.31 -7.98
N TRP A 103 -0.14 -7.92 -9.24
CA TRP A 103 -0.94 -8.42 -10.36
C TRP A 103 -0.79 -9.92 -10.62
N LEU A 104 0.34 -10.56 -10.23
CA LEU A 104 0.54 -12.00 -10.36
C LEU A 104 -0.38 -12.79 -9.42
N TYR A 105 -0.76 -12.23 -8.30
CA TYR A 105 -1.78 -12.84 -7.43
C TYR A 105 -3.15 -12.92 -8.10
N GLY A 106 -3.45 -12.02 -9.04
CA GLY A 106 -4.66 -12.12 -9.86
C GLY A 106 -4.73 -13.41 -10.68
N ARG A 107 -3.59 -13.94 -11.16
CA ARG A 107 -3.51 -15.24 -11.84
C ARG A 107 -3.78 -16.42 -10.90
N ALA A 108 -3.46 -16.27 -9.62
CA ALA A 108 -3.66 -17.27 -8.58
C ALA A 108 -4.87 -16.98 -7.69
N TYR A 109 -5.77 -16.08 -8.11
CA TYR A 109 -6.89 -15.62 -7.29
C TYR A 109 -7.75 -16.78 -6.76
N ASN A 110 -8.07 -17.74 -7.62
CA ASN A 110 -8.88 -18.89 -7.20
C ASN A 110 -8.19 -19.70 -6.09
N GLN A 111 -6.87 -19.92 -6.20
CA GLN A 111 -6.10 -20.62 -5.17
C GLN A 111 -6.02 -19.81 -3.87
N ILE A 112 -5.86 -18.50 -3.96
CA ILE A 112 -5.87 -17.63 -2.78
C ILE A 112 -7.24 -17.71 -2.09
N PHE A 113 -8.33 -17.63 -2.87
CA PHE A 113 -9.69 -17.72 -2.34
C PHE A 113 -9.97 -19.07 -1.71
N GLN A 114 -9.70 -20.18 -2.43
CA GLN A 114 -10.02 -21.54 -2.00
C GLN A 114 -9.06 -22.07 -0.94
N SER A 115 -7.74 -21.96 -1.18
CA SER A 115 -6.75 -22.65 -0.36
C SER A 115 -6.26 -21.82 0.83
N ILE A 116 -6.34 -20.48 0.78
CA ILE A 116 -5.91 -19.60 1.87
C ILE A 116 -7.12 -18.97 2.56
N GLY A 117 -8.07 -18.43 1.77
CA GLY A 117 -9.16 -17.60 2.27
C GLY A 117 -10.20 -18.37 3.08
N ILE A 118 -10.62 -19.56 2.62
CA ILE A 118 -11.70 -20.32 3.29
C ILE A 118 -11.31 -20.69 4.72
N ASP A 119 -10.11 -21.23 4.92
CA ASP A 119 -9.61 -21.66 6.23
C ASP A 119 -8.84 -20.56 6.98
N ASN A 120 -8.76 -19.36 6.38
CA ASN A 120 -7.98 -18.23 6.91
C ASN A 120 -6.55 -18.64 7.30
N HIS A 121 -5.88 -19.37 6.43
CA HIS A 121 -4.52 -19.86 6.66
C HIS A 121 -3.54 -18.73 6.96
N ASN A 122 -2.58 -19.01 7.83
CA ASN A 122 -1.59 -18.03 8.30
C ASN A 122 -0.50 -17.76 7.24
N VAL A 123 -0.90 -17.27 6.07
CA VAL A 123 -0.04 -16.99 4.90
C VAL A 123 0.12 -15.48 4.72
N LYS A 124 1.35 -15.04 4.42
CA LYS A 124 1.68 -13.62 4.16
C LYS A 124 1.99 -13.42 2.68
N LEU A 125 1.08 -12.75 1.99
CA LEU A 125 1.21 -12.38 0.58
C LEU A 125 1.78 -10.97 0.49
N LEU A 126 3.04 -10.84 0.09
CA LEU A 126 3.71 -9.56 -0.12
C LEU A 126 3.64 -9.22 -1.61
N GLY A 127 2.89 -8.19 -1.96
CA GLY A 127 2.68 -7.77 -3.34
C GLY A 127 3.37 -6.45 -3.66
N TYR A 128 4.39 -6.47 -4.52
CA TYR A 128 4.89 -5.23 -5.12
C TYR A 128 3.82 -4.69 -6.05
N ALA A 129 3.18 -3.61 -5.64
CA ALA A 129 2.09 -2.99 -6.38
C ALA A 129 2.47 -1.61 -6.87
N ARG A 130 2.14 -1.33 -8.14
CA ARG A 130 2.48 -0.08 -8.82
C ARG A 130 1.50 0.19 -9.94
N ALA A 131 0.68 1.20 -9.81
CA ALA A 131 -0.14 1.67 -10.93
C ALA A 131 0.73 2.19 -12.10
N TRP A 132 1.94 2.64 -11.81
CA TRP A 132 2.88 3.22 -12.77
C TRP A 132 4.22 2.47 -12.88
N ALA A 133 4.15 1.14 -12.88
CA ALA A 133 5.33 0.32 -13.15
C ALA A 133 5.74 0.42 -14.62
N GLY A 134 7.04 0.54 -14.88
CA GLY A 134 7.57 0.28 -16.22
C GLY A 134 7.29 -1.18 -16.63
N GLY A 135 7.11 -1.44 -17.92
CA GLY A 135 6.83 -2.79 -18.44
C GLY A 135 5.51 -2.93 -19.17
N GLY A 136 4.75 -1.85 -19.29
CA GLY A 136 3.50 -1.78 -20.02
C GLY A 136 2.26 -2.10 -19.17
N ALA A 137 1.09 -1.96 -19.78
CA ALA A 137 -0.20 -2.13 -19.12
C ALA A 137 -0.36 -3.49 -18.41
N SER A 138 0.29 -4.54 -18.93
CA SER A 138 0.29 -5.88 -18.31
C SER A 138 1.04 -5.97 -16.98
N HIS A 139 1.81 -4.92 -16.60
CA HIS A 139 2.59 -4.86 -15.37
C HIS A 139 2.12 -3.75 -14.42
N HIS A 140 0.99 -3.12 -14.71
CA HIS A 140 0.39 -2.12 -13.85
C HIS A 140 -0.54 -2.77 -12.84
N ASP A 141 -0.23 -2.63 -11.56
CA ASP A 141 -1.08 -3.09 -10.45
C ASP A 141 -2.11 -2.01 -10.12
N ILE A 142 -3.24 -2.06 -10.80
CA ILE A 142 -4.35 -1.12 -10.61
C ILE A 142 -5.60 -1.76 -10.00
N ASN A 143 -5.57 -3.06 -9.68
CA ASN A 143 -6.75 -3.81 -9.24
C ASN A 143 -6.48 -4.83 -8.12
N ASP A 144 -5.25 -4.87 -7.59
CA ASP A 144 -4.82 -5.82 -6.57
C ASP A 144 -5.65 -5.73 -5.28
N ILE A 145 -5.92 -4.53 -4.77
CA ILE A 145 -6.78 -4.33 -3.61
C ILE A 145 -8.19 -4.84 -3.89
N GLY A 146 -8.71 -4.61 -5.10
CA GLY A 146 -10.07 -4.99 -5.48
C GLY A 146 -10.33 -6.48 -5.31
N PHE A 147 -9.49 -7.33 -5.88
CA PHE A 147 -9.68 -8.77 -5.76
C PHE A 147 -9.30 -9.30 -4.35
N MET A 148 -8.30 -8.73 -3.66
CA MET A 148 -7.99 -9.12 -2.29
C MET A 148 -9.08 -8.72 -1.29
N ARG A 149 -9.74 -7.58 -1.47
CA ARG A 149 -10.84 -7.15 -0.60
C ARG A 149 -12.05 -8.09 -0.66
N SER A 150 -12.27 -8.76 -1.77
CA SER A 150 -13.39 -9.70 -1.92
C SER A 150 -13.19 -11.03 -1.14
N ILE A 151 -11.97 -11.34 -0.72
CA ILE A 151 -11.68 -12.56 0.06
C ILE A 151 -12.05 -12.30 1.53
N PRO A 152 -12.97 -13.08 2.14
CA PRO A 152 -13.32 -12.92 3.55
C PRO A 152 -12.09 -13.04 4.46
N GLN A 153 -12.08 -12.28 5.57
CA GLN A 153 -11.05 -12.28 6.62
C GLN A 153 -9.63 -11.88 6.18
N MET A 154 -9.35 -11.71 4.88
CA MET A 154 -8.05 -11.22 4.41
C MET A 154 -7.75 -9.85 5.03
N LEU A 155 -6.67 -9.77 5.81
CA LEU A 155 -6.12 -8.50 6.29
C LEU A 155 -5.36 -7.82 5.14
N ILE A 156 -5.62 -6.54 4.86
CA ILE A 156 -4.94 -5.80 3.80
C ILE A 156 -4.26 -4.58 4.37
N LEU A 157 -2.94 -4.51 4.18
CA LEU A 157 -2.07 -3.44 4.65
C LEU A 157 -1.43 -2.72 3.46
N ALA A 158 -1.34 -1.41 3.53
CA ALA A 158 -0.74 -0.58 2.48
C ALA A 158 0.08 0.57 3.10
N PRO A 159 1.29 0.28 3.60
CA PRO A 159 2.17 1.26 4.23
C PRO A 159 2.60 2.35 3.26
N ALA A 160 2.86 3.56 3.78
CA ALA A 160 3.15 4.75 3.00
C ALA A 160 4.65 5.06 2.86
N ASP A 161 5.48 4.54 3.74
CA ASP A 161 6.93 4.73 3.69
C ASP A 161 7.70 3.51 4.23
N ASP A 162 9.03 3.61 4.30
CA ASP A 162 9.91 2.54 4.78
C ASP A 162 9.72 2.22 6.27
N VAL A 163 9.47 3.22 7.11
CA VAL A 163 9.22 3.04 8.55
C VAL A 163 7.91 2.31 8.79
N GLU A 164 6.87 2.72 8.08
CA GLU A 164 5.57 2.08 8.18
C GLU A 164 5.59 0.66 7.58
N LEU A 165 6.35 0.46 6.48
CA LEU A 165 6.53 -0.86 5.88
C LEU A 165 7.20 -1.86 6.84
N GLU A 166 8.28 -1.47 7.51
CA GLU A 166 8.95 -2.32 8.49
C GLU A 166 7.97 -2.73 9.61
N LYS A 167 7.21 -1.76 10.15
CA LYS A 167 6.22 -2.00 11.20
C LYS A 167 5.05 -2.86 10.73
N ALA A 168 4.53 -2.60 9.55
CA ALA A 168 3.44 -3.37 8.95
C ALA A 168 3.87 -4.83 8.70
N LEU A 169 5.10 -5.03 8.22
CA LEU A 169 5.66 -6.35 7.99
C LEU A 169 5.80 -7.15 9.30
N ILE A 170 6.38 -6.53 10.34
CA ILE A 170 6.49 -7.15 11.67
C ILE A 170 5.09 -7.47 12.23
N ALA A 171 4.14 -6.55 12.10
CA ALA A 171 2.78 -6.75 12.57
C ALA A 171 2.07 -7.87 11.80
N SER A 172 2.28 -7.96 10.48
CA SER A 172 1.72 -9.01 9.63
C SER A 172 2.20 -10.40 10.05
N LEU A 173 3.50 -10.56 10.36
CA LEU A 173 4.06 -11.83 10.80
C LEU A 173 3.52 -12.28 12.17
N LYS A 174 3.16 -11.34 13.03
CA LYS A 174 2.55 -11.61 14.35
C LYS A 174 1.04 -11.86 14.28
N TYR A 175 0.38 -11.39 13.24
CA TYR A 175 -1.05 -11.60 13.04
C TYR A 175 -1.31 -13.05 12.58
N HIS A 176 -2.23 -13.74 13.25
CA HIS A 176 -2.65 -15.09 12.85
C HIS A 176 -3.78 -14.99 11.82
N GLY A 177 -3.53 -15.46 10.63
CA GLY A 177 -4.46 -15.44 9.50
C GLY A 177 -3.83 -14.90 8.22
N SER A 178 -4.62 -14.86 7.17
CA SER A 178 -4.17 -14.40 5.85
C SER A 178 -3.96 -12.89 5.81
N VAL A 179 -2.83 -12.47 5.23
CA VAL A 179 -2.47 -11.06 5.07
C VAL A 179 -2.02 -10.79 3.65
N TYR A 180 -2.54 -9.73 3.05
CA TYR A 180 -1.97 -9.11 1.87
C TYR A 180 -1.29 -7.79 2.28
N LEU A 181 0.03 -7.72 2.12
CA LEU A 181 0.82 -6.52 2.34
C LEU A 181 1.18 -5.92 0.99
N ARG A 182 0.53 -4.80 0.67
CA ARG A 182 0.77 -4.05 -0.56
C ARG A 182 2.02 -3.18 -0.40
N ILE A 183 3.06 -3.52 -1.13
CA ILE A 183 4.36 -2.85 -1.05
C ILE A 183 4.44 -1.82 -2.16
N ILE A 184 4.83 -0.59 -1.81
CA ILE A 184 5.12 0.45 -2.79
C ILE A 184 6.34 0.02 -3.60
N GLY A 185 6.16 -0.19 -4.90
CA GLY A 185 7.22 -0.63 -5.79
C GLY A 185 8.15 0.47 -6.30
N VAL A 186 8.02 1.70 -5.80
CA VAL A 186 8.86 2.86 -6.11
C VAL A 186 9.40 3.47 -4.82
N PRO A 187 10.55 4.15 -4.86
CA PRO A 187 11.09 4.82 -3.68
C PRO A 187 10.14 5.91 -3.19
N THR A 188 9.97 5.99 -1.89
CA THR A 188 9.22 7.04 -1.22
C THR A 188 10.13 7.85 -0.32
N VAL A 189 9.69 9.05 0.02
CA VAL A 189 10.31 9.84 1.08
C VAL A 189 9.88 9.30 2.45
N ASN A 190 10.75 9.40 3.45
CA ASN A 190 10.37 9.05 4.81
C ASN A 190 9.38 10.07 5.36
N LEU A 191 8.16 9.63 5.58
CA LEU A 191 7.09 10.42 6.17
C LEU A 191 7.09 10.34 7.69
N PHE A 192 7.39 9.16 8.24
CA PHE A 192 7.25 8.89 9.66
C PHE A 192 8.58 8.80 10.40
N GLU A 193 8.56 9.18 11.68
CA GLU A 193 9.65 8.92 12.61
C GLU A 193 9.64 7.46 13.06
N ARG A 194 10.82 6.91 13.45
CA ARG A 194 10.91 5.50 13.90
C ARG A 194 10.04 5.17 15.11
N ASN A 195 9.73 6.15 15.95
CA ASN A 195 8.85 6.02 17.11
C ASN A 195 7.36 6.12 16.78
N TYR A 196 7.01 6.26 15.50
CA TYR A 196 5.64 6.28 15.02
C TYR A 196 4.81 5.08 15.57
N PRO A 197 3.68 5.33 16.23
CA PRO A 197 2.86 4.28 16.80
C PRO A 197 2.01 3.61 15.73
N TYR A 198 2.51 2.53 15.14
CA TYR A 198 1.77 1.73 14.18
C TYR A 198 0.81 0.77 14.89
N GLN A 199 -0.45 0.75 14.48
CA GLN A 199 -1.46 -0.18 14.99
C GLN A 199 -2.31 -0.71 13.82
N LEU A 200 -2.43 -2.04 13.73
CA LEU A 200 -3.31 -2.69 12.76
C LEU A 200 -4.76 -2.21 12.92
N GLY A 201 -5.43 -1.92 11.80
CA GLY A 201 -6.83 -1.49 11.78
C GLY A 201 -7.04 -0.04 12.22
N LYS A 202 -5.97 0.73 12.44
CA LYS A 202 -6.04 2.14 12.82
C LYS A 202 -5.41 3.04 11.79
N ALA A 203 -6.23 3.96 11.28
CA ALA A 203 -5.75 5.06 10.45
C ALA A 203 -5.33 6.25 11.34
N ILE A 204 -4.52 7.14 10.78
CA ILE A 204 -4.06 8.33 11.51
C ILE A 204 -4.22 9.61 10.70
N THR A 205 -4.55 10.68 11.40
CA THR A 205 -4.49 12.04 10.86
C THR A 205 -3.04 12.50 10.87
N VAL A 206 -2.46 12.68 9.69
CA VAL A 206 -1.08 13.17 9.50
C VAL A 206 -0.99 14.69 9.38
N ARG A 207 -2.09 15.33 8.98
CA ARG A 207 -2.28 16.78 8.97
C ARG A 207 -3.70 17.11 9.37
N ASP A 208 -3.91 18.04 10.29
CA ASP A 208 -5.24 18.51 10.64
C ASP A 208 -5.72 19.60 9.66
N GLY A 209 -7.04 19.72 9.55
CA GLY A 209 -7.75 20.72 8.74
C GLY A 209 -9.26 20.53 8.88
N ASP A 210 -10.01 21.55 8.50
CA ASP A 210 -11.46 21.65 8.72
C ASP A 210 -12.29 21.93 7.46
N ASP A 211 -11.65 22.30 6.34
CA ASP A 211 -12.36 22.58 5.09
C ASP A 211 -12.76 21.32 4.31
N ALA A 212 -11.87 20.33 4.26
CA ALA A 212 -12.09 19.03 3.63
C ALA A 212 -11.17 17.97 4.27
N SER A 213 -11.43 16.68 4.04
CA SER A 213 -10.51 15.61 4.41
C SER A 213 -10.08 14.80 3.19
N ILE A 214 -8.77 14.56 3.05
CA ILE A 214 -8.20 13.64 2.08
C ILE A 214 -7.83 12.35 2.80
N ILE A 215 -8.35 11.21 2.32
CA ILE A 215 -8.03 9.87 2.82
C ILE A 215 -7.20 9.18 1.76
N SER A 216 -5.98 8.81 2.10
CA SER A 216 -5.05 8.16 1.18
C SER A 216 -4.19 7.12 1.88
N TYR A 217 -3.44 6.35 1.12
CA TYR A 217 -2.51 5.35 1.59
C TYR A 217 -1.34 5.21 0.62
N GLY A 218 -0.33 4.48 1.04
CA GLY A 218 0.79 4.19 0.17
C GLY A 218 1.44 5.45 -0.39
N LEU A 219 1.83 5.41 -1.65
CA LEU A 219 2.47 6.53 -2.34
C LEU A 219 1.59 7.78 -2.41
N MET A 220 0.26 7.59 -2.49
CA MET A 220 -0.67 8.71 -2.59
C MET A 220 -0.77 9.55 -1.30
N LEU A 221 -0.27 9.05 -0.17
CA LEU A 221 -0.15 9.87 1.03
C LEU A 221 0.80 11.05 0.83
N TRP A 222 1.94 10.83 0.17
CA TRP A 222 2.87 11.90 -0.20
C TRP A 222 2.19 12.94 -1.11
N ARG A 223 1.52 12.50 -2.18
CA ARG A 223 0.77 13.40 -3.10
C ARG A 223 -0.35 14.16 -2.40
N SER A 224 -1.00 13.53 -1.44
CA SER A 224 -2.03 14.19 -0.62
C SER A 224 -1.46 15.29 0.28
N LEU A 225 -0.26 15.11 0.79
CA LEU A 225 0.44 16.14 1.57
C LEU A 225 0.87 17.32 0.69
N GLU A 226 1.42 17.05 -0.50
CA GLU A 226 1.74 18.10 -1.48
C GLU A 226 0.48 18.86 -1.91
N ALA A 227 -0.62 18.14 -2.20
CA ALA A 227 -1.91 18.76 -2.52
C ALA A 227 -2.41 19.66 -1.40
N SER A 228 -2.22 19.25 -0.14
CA SER A 228 -2.62 20.07 1.00
C SER A 228 -1.73 21.31 1.19
N ASP A 229 -0.47 21.30 0.73
CA ASP A 229 0.37 22.52 0.68
C ASP A 229 -0.14 23.47 -0.41
N ILE A 230 -0.44 22.98 -1.60
CA ILE A 230 -1.03 23.78 -2.70
C ILE A 230 -2.32 24.45 -2.23
N LEU A 231 -3.19 23.71 -1.56
CA LEU A 231 -4.46 24.25 -1.06
C LEU A 231 -4.28 25.26 0.09
N ALA A 232 -3.26 25.08 0.93
CA ALA A 232 -2.95 26.01 2.00
C ALA A 232 -2.52 27.38 1.47
N GLU A 233 -1.82 27.45 0.33
CA GLU A 233 -1.49 28.70 -0.36
C GLU A 233 -2.74 29.45 -0.84
N GLU A 234 -3.85 28.76 -1.03
CA GLU A 234 -5.17 29.30 -1.39
C GLU A 234 -6.05 29.60 -0.17
N GLY A 235 -5.53 29.41 1.04
CA GLY A 235 -6.28 29.58 2.28
C GLY A 235 -7.24 28.43 2.62
N ILE A 236 -7.11 27.28 1.96
CA ILE A 236 -7.91 26.08 2.20
C ILE A 236 -7.15 25.14 3.13
N ASN A 237 -7.72 24.85 4.30
CA ASN A 237 -7.09 24.04 5.34
C ASN A 237 -7.63 22.60 5.31
N VAL A 238 -6.83 21.66 4.79
CA VAL A 238 -7.27 20.29 4.51
C VAL A 238 -6.66 19.31 5.49
N ARG A 239 -7.51 18.42 6.02
CA ARG A 239 -7.09 17.26 6.81
C ARG A 239 -6.57 16.17 5.88
N VAL A 240 -5.41 15.56 6.23
CA VAL A 240 -4.88 14.40 5.53
C VAL A 240 -4.83 13.20 6.48
N ILE A 241 -5.43 12.09 6.03
CA ILE A 241 -5.54 10.84 6.80
C ILE A 241 -4.81 9.73 6.05
N ASN A 242 -3.88 9.06 6.74
CA ASN A 242 -3.24 7.85 6.25
C ASN A 242 -4.07 6.62 6.64
N MET A 243 -4.61 5.93 5.64
CA MET A 243 -5.39 4.70 5.76
C MET A 243 -4.48 3.49 5.48
N ASN A 244 -3.51 3.24 6.32
CA ASN A 244 -2.51 2.17 6.13
C ASN A 244 -3.06 0.75 6.24
N THR A 245 -4.24 0.58 6.82
CA THR A 245 -5.01 -0.67 6.84
C THR A 245 -6.26 -0.50 5.99
N ILE A 246 -6.29 -1.23 4.88
CA ILE A 246 -7.38 -1.14 3.90
C ILE A 246 -8.54 -2.07 4.28
N LYS A 247 -8.23 -3.19 4.93
CA LYS A 247 -9.24 -4.12 5.44
C LYS A 247 -8.73 -4.78 6.73
N PRO A 248 -9.47 -4.61 7.85
CA PRO A 248 -10.65 -3.75 7.97
C PRO A 248 -10.31 -2.25 7.88
N LEU A 249 -11.27 -1.43 7.41
CA LEU A 249 -11.15 0.03 7.47
C LEU A 249 -11.36 0.53 8.90
N ASP A 250 -10.70 1.62 9.26
CA ASP A 250 -11.04 2.39 10.45
C ASP A 250 -12.26 3.29 10.13
N GLU A 251 -13.48 2.72 10.25
CA GLU A 251 -14.72 3.42 9.96
C GLU A 251 -14.92 4.65 10.87
N ASN A 252 -14.41 4.60 12.10
CA ASN A 252 -14.57 5.68 13.06
C ASN A 252 -13.89 6.97 12.61
N ILE A 253 -12.67 6.90 12.10
CA ILE A 253 -11.95 8.08 11.61
C ILE A 253 -12.59 8.65 10.34
N ILE A 254 -13.15 7.79 9.48
CA ILE A 254 -13.88 8.20 8.26
C ILE A 254 -15.14 9.00 8.65
N ILE A 255 -15.94 8.44 9.57
CA ILE A 255 -17.16 9.09 10.04
C ILE A 255 -16.85 10.40 10.78
N LYS A 256 -15.80 10.40 11.61
CA LYS A 256 -15.35 11.60 12.31
C LYS A 256 -14.92 12.68 11.32
N ALA A 257 -14.09 12.33 10.33
CA ALA A 257 -13.65 13.25 9.30
C ALA A 257 -14.83 13.86 8.52
N ALA A 258 -15.79 13.03 8.11
CA ALA A 258 -16.97 13.49 7.40
C ALA A 258 -17.81 14.48 8.23
N LYS A 259 -17.99 14.23 9.53
CA LYS A 259 -18.74 15.11 10.44
C LYS A 259 -18.04 16.45 10.66
N GLU A 260 -16.70 16.44 10.75
CA GLU A 260 -15.93 17.63 11.10
C GLU A 260 -15.62 18.49 9.87
N THR A 261 -15.38 17.88 8.70
CA THR A 261 -14.98 18.61 7.49
C THR A 261 -16.07 18.69 6.41
N GLY A 262 -17.13 17.89 6.51
CA GLY A 262 -18.31 17.95 5.63
C GLY A 262 -18.08 17.49 4.19
N THR A 263 -16.88 17.07 3.82
CA THR A 263 -16.58 16.50 2.50
C THR A 263 -15.30 15.65 2.53
N ILE A 264 -15.25 14.62 1.71
CA ILE A 264 -14.14 13.66 1.65
C ILE A 264 -13.59 13.59 0.22
N VAL A 265 -12.27 13.53 0.13
CA VAL A 265 -11.56 13.12 -1.09
C VAL A 265 -10.81 11.83 -0.79
N THR A 266 -10.86 10.86 -1.67
CA THR A 266 -9.97 9.69 -1.58
C THR A 266 -8.91 9.76 -2.67
N ALA A 267 -7.67 9.38 -2.34
CA ALA A 267 -6.56 9.38 -3.29
C ALA A 267 -5.81 8.05 -3.23
N GLU A 268 -5.77 7.33 -4.35
CA GLU A 268 -5.22 5.98 -4.44
C GLU A 268 -4.54 5.70 -5.77
N ASP A 269 -3.42 4.98 -5.74
CA ASP A 269 -2.72 4.44 -6.92
C ASP A 269 -3.33 3.10 -7.36
N HIS A 270 -4.64 3.07 -7.48
CA HIS A 270 -5.47 1.91 -7.75
C HIS A 270 -6.68 2.34 -8.59
N THR A 271 -7.41 1.41 -9.19
CA THR A 271 -8.67 1.74 -9.84
C THR A 271 -9.69 2.24 -8.83
N ILE A 272 -10.44 3.28 -9.21
CA ILE A 272 -11.54 3.79 -8.37
C ILE A 272 -12.71 2.79 -8.25
N LEU A 273 -12.81 1.80 -9.16
CA LEU A 273 -13.96 0.89 -9.25
C LEU A 273 -14.02 -0.16 -8.14
N THR A 274 -12.90 -0.46 -7.46
CA THR A 274 -12.88 -1.47 -6.40
C THR A 274 -11.93 -1.10 -5.25
N GLY A 275 -11.44 0.13 -5.28
CA GLY A 275 -10.42 0.62 -4.37
C GLY A 275 -10.95 1.08 -3.00
N VAL A 276 -10.13 1.88 -2.35
CA VAL A 276 -10.46 2.48 -1.04
C VAL A 276 -11.56 3.53 -1.17
N GLY A 277 -11.62 4.25 -2.30
CA GLY A 277 -12.65 5.24 -2.56
C GLY A 277 -14.06 4.66 -2.45
N GLU A 278 -14.33 3.51 -3.09
CA GLU A 278 -15.62 2.81 -2.94
C GLU A 278 -15.85 2.32 -1.51
N ALA A 279 -14.81 1.81 -0.85
CA ALA A 279 -14.96 1.33 0.52
C ALA A 279 -15.31 2.47 1.49
N VAL A 280 -14.68 3.63 1.36
CA VAL A 280 -14.99 4.85 2.12
C VAL A 280 -16.40 5.34 1.83
N THR A 281 -16.77 5.40 0.55
CA THR A 281 -18.13 5.82 0.13
C THR A 281 -19.20 4.91 0.72
N ARG A 282 -18.99 3.60 0.77
CA ARG A 282 -19.91 2.66 1.42
C ARG A 282 -20.07 2.95 2.92
N VAL A 283 -18.99 3.28 3.62
CA VAL A 283 -19.04 3.66 5.04
C VAL A 283 -19.86 4.94 5.22
N LEU A 284 -19.59 5.95 4.40
CA LEU A 284 -20.28 7.24 4.44
C LEU A 284 -21.76 7.12 4.10
N ALA A 285 -22.11 6.41 3.05
CA ALA A 285 -23.50 6.20 2.64
C ALA A 285 -24.34 5.58 3.76
N LYS A 286 -23.75 4.67 4.55
CA LYS A 286 -24.42 3.99 5.66
C LYS A 286 -24.52 4.85 6.93
N ASN A 287 -23.53 5.69 7.23
CA ASN A 287 -23.37 6.33 8.52
C ASN A 287 -23.54 7.85 8.50
N TYR A 288 -22.90 8.55 7.58
CA TYR A 288 -22.91 10.00 7.48
C TYR A 288 -22.61 10.46 6.05
N PRO A 289 -23.61 10.54 5.17
CA PRO A 289 -23.42 10.92 3.77
C PRO A 289 -22.90 12.35 3.62
N VAL A 290 -21.81 12.50 2.85
CA VAL A 290 -21.23 13.79 2.45
C VAL A 290 -20.77 13.69 1.00
N PRO A 291 -20.51 14.82 0.31
CA PRO A 291 -19.86 14.79 -1.00
C PRO A 291 -18.52 14.06 -0.96
N VAL A 292 -18.32 13.16 -1.92
CA VAL A 292 -17.06 12.42 -2.10
C VAL A 292 -16.53 12.64 -3.51
N GLU A 293 -15.25 12.96 -3.62
CA GLU A 293 -14.48 12.90 -4.87
C GLU A 293 -13.42 11.81 -4.76
N MET A 294 -13.22 11.07 -5.87
CA MET A 294 -12.24 9.98 -5.91
C MET A 294 -11.14 10.30 -6.93
N VAL A 295 -9.91 10.34 -6.46
CA VAL A 295 -8.71 10.40 -7.29
C VAL A 295 -8.10 9.00 -7.33
N GLY A 296 -8.02 8.43 -8.51
CA GLY A 296 -7.54 7.08 -8.76
C GLY A 296 -7.58 6.78 -10.25
N VAL A 297 -7.07 5.62 -10.66
CA VAL A 297 -7.11 5.19 -12.04
C VAL A 297 -8.56 4.98 -12.46
N ARG A 298 -8.99 5.75 -13.44
CA ARG A 298 -10.32 5.63 -14.02
C ARG A 298 -10.33 4.47 -15.03
N ASP A 299 -11.46 3.95 -15.38
CA ASP A 299 -11.68 2.78 -16.25
C ASP A 299 -10.87 2.83 -17.56
N LEU A 300 -9.54 2.75 -17.42
CA LEU A 300 -8.58 2.83 -18.54
C LEU A 300 -7.26 2.12 -18.20
N TYR A 301 -6.58 1.65 -19.24
CA TYR A 301 -5.18 1.29 -19.20
C TYR A 301 -4.35 2.37 -19.86
N SER A 302 -3.27 2.83 -19.23
CA SER A 302 -2.33 3.72 -19.91
C SER A 302 -1.54 2.95 -20.98
N GLN A 303 -1.16 3.63 -22.05
CA GLN A 303 -0.23 3.08 -23.01
C GLN A 303 1.17 2.95 -22.34
N SER A 304 1.86 1.86 -22.70
CA SER A 304 3.19 1.61 -22.19
C SER A 304 4.16 2.70 -22.65
N THR A 305 4.80 3.37 -21.71
CA THR A 305 6.06 4.01 -21.98
C THR A 305 7.16 2.99 -21.71
N MET A 306 7.85 2.54 -22.76
CA MET A 306 9.02 1.66 -22.64
C MET A 306 10.23 2.36 -22.00
N ASP A 307 10.08 3.60 -21.55
CA ASP A 307 11.13 4.41 -20.98
C ASP A 307 11.55 3.93 -19.60
N ARG A 308 12.74 3.39 -19.57
CA ARG A 308 13.36 2.71 -18.42
C ARG A 308 13.84 3.65 -17.31
N LEU A 309 13.72 4.99 -17.45
CA LEU A 309 14.44 5.94 -16.60
C LEU A 309 13.61 7.17 -16.14
N GLY A 310 12.32 7.07 -16.01
CA GLY A 310 11.48 8.19 -15.54
C GLY A 310 9.99 8.02 -15.84
N GLY A 311 9.61 6.83 -16.30
CA GLY A 311 8.26 6.57 -16.79
C GLY A 311 7.13 6.68 -15.76
N TRP A 312 7.42 6.62 -14.47
CA TRP A 312 6.40 6.73 -13.43
C TRP A 312 5.75 8.13 -13.38
N GLU A 313 6.52 9.20 -13.58
CA GLU A 313 5.99 10.58 -13.62
C GLU A 313 5.06 10.81 -14.82
N ILE A 314 5.35 10.16 -15.95
CA ILE A 314 4.49 10.21 -17.14
C ILE A 314 3.17 9.48 -16.88
N LEU A 315 3.26 8.30 -16.27
CA LEU A 315 2.08 7.49 -15.92
C LEU A 315 1.24 8.15 -14.84
N GLU A 316 1.87 8.78 -13.85
CA GLU A 316 1.19 9.56 -12.83
C GLU A 316 0.32 10.67 -13.45
N LYS A 317 0.88 11.42 -14.40
CA LYS A 317 0.14 12.44 -15.14
C LYS A 317 -0.96 11.82 -16.03
N ALA A 318 -0.65 10.73 -16.73
CA ALA A 318 -1.61 10.06 -17.61
C ALA A 318 -2.80 9.46 -16.84
N TYR A 319 -2.59 9.03 -15.61
CA TYR A 319 -3.64 8.53 -14.71
C TYR A 319 -4.31 9.62 -13.86
N HIS A 320 -3.87 10.88 -13.95
CA HIS A 320 -4.37 11.98 -13.14
C HIS A 320 -4.22 11.71 -11.63
N LEU A 321 -2.99 11.35 -11.21
CA LEU A 321 -2.65 11.01 -9.83
C LEU A 321 -1.66 12.01 -9.21
N THR A 322 -1.49 13.19 -9.82
CA THR A 322 -0.59 14.23 -9.31
C THR A 322 -1.17 14.94 -8.09
N ALA A 323 -0.34 15.70 -7.38
CA ALA A 323 -0.79 16.54 -6.28
C ALA A 323 -1.82 17.59 -6.75
N GLU A 324 -1.64 18.13 -7.95
CA GLU A 324 -2.57 19.08 -8.58
C GLU A 324 -3.94 18.44 -8.86
N ASP A 325 -3.97 17.17 -9.28
CA ASP A 325 -5.22 16.44 -9.49
C ASP A 325 -5.97 16.23 -8.17
N VAL A 326 -5.25 15.87 -7.10
CA VAL A 326 -5.82 15.75 -5.75
C VAL A 326 -6.34 17.11 -5.24
N ALA A 327 -5.59 18.19 -5.45
CA ALA A 327 -6.03 19.53 -5.08
C ALA A 327 -7.28 19.96 -5.89
N ALA A 328 -7.33 19.68 -7.19
CA ALA A 328 -8.48 19.96 -8.04
C ALA A 328 -9.75 19.21 -7.61
N ALA A 329 -9.60 17.92 -7.29
CA ALA A 329 -10.69 17.11 -6.74
C ALA A 329 -11.18 17.67 -5.39
N THR A 330 -10.26 18.14 -4.54
CA THR A 330 -10.59 18.74 -3.25
C THR A 330 -11.40 20.03 -3.41
N ARG A 331 -11.00 20.92 -4.34
CA ARG A 331 -11.78 22.13 -4.66
C ARG A 331 -13.18 21.77 -5.16
N THR A 332 -13.29 20.71 -5.97
CA THR A 332 -14.59 20.22 -6.47
C THR A 332 -15.46 19.70 -5.33
N ALA A 333 -14.89 18.92 -4.42
CA ALA A 333 -15.59 18.38 -3.26
C ALA A 333 -16.12 19.49 -2.34
N ILE A 334 -15.31 20.52 -2.08
CA ILE A 334 -15.70 21.70 -1.29
C ILE A 334 -16.86 22.47 -1.94
N LYS A 335 -16.83 22.68 -3.25
CA LYS A 335 -17.93 23.32 -3.98
C LYS A 335 -19.24 22.53 -3.90
N ARG A 336 -19.19 21.21 -3.78
CA ARG A 336 -20.37 20.34 -3.62
C ARG A 336 -20.93 20.37 -2.19
N LYS A 337 -20.09 20.65 -1.20
CA LYS A 337 -20.50 20.82 0.20
C LYS A 337 -21.42 22.01 0.40
N SER A 338 -21.25 23.06 -0.42
CA SER A 338 -22.00 24.33 -0.32
C SER A 338 -23.36 24.32 -1.02
N LYS A 339 -23.74 23.20 -1.64
CA LYS A 339 -25.05 22.98 -2.30
C LYS A 339 -25.92 22.04 -1.48
#